data_4b9445adedd5f3ab10e92150aeadd68c
#
_entry.id   4b9445adedd5f3ab10e92150aeadd68c
#
_cell.length_a   1.000
_cell.length_b   1.000
_cell.length_c   1.000
_cell.angle_alpha   90.00
_cell.angle_beta   90.00
_cell.angle_gamma   90.00
#
_symmetry.space_group_name_H-M   'P 1'
#
loop_
_entity.id
_entity.type
_entity.pdbx_description
1 polymer ?
#
loop_
_entity_poly.entity_id
_entity_poly.type
_entity_poly.pdbx_seq_one_letter_code
_entity_poly.pdbx_strand_id
1 'polypeptide(L)'
;RRSLVLALDDVQNPGNLGTIVRLADWFGITDIVCSEASADCFNPKVVQATMGAILRVRVHYTDLGGFLRRAADAGLPVCGTFLEGENIYGASLPEAGIVVMGNEGRGLSDAAAATVTRKLFIPPYPADRRGSESLNVAMATGIVCAEFRRQAGTGGPGQARRGKK
;
A
#
# COMPACT_ATOMS: atom_id res chain seq x y z
N ARG A 1 -19.24 2.05 -0.68
CA ARG A 1 -18.49 1.75 0.56
C ARG A 1 -17.10 2.37 0.41
N ARG A 2 -16.71 3.27 1.29
CA ARG A 2 -15.35 3.83 1.29
C ARG A 2 -14.38 2.69 1.65
N SER A 3 -13.43 2.38 0.78
CA SER A 3 -12.47 1.29 0.98
C SER A 3 -11.05 1.73 0.63
N LEU A 4 -10.08 1.14 1.31
CA LEU A 4 -8.68 1.25 0.95
C LEU A 4 -8.36 0.19 -0.09
N VAL A 5 -7.62 0.56 -1.13
CA VAL A 5 -7.15 -0.31 -2.20
C VAL A 5 -5.62 -0.28 -2.21
N LEU A 6 -4.98 -1.42 -2.38
CA LEU A 6 -3.55 -1.48 -2.68
C LEU A 6 -3.33 -1.46 -4.19
N ALA A 7 -2.37 -0.68 -4.65
CA ALA A 7 -1.90 -0.66 -6.02
C ALA A 7 -0.41 -1.05 -6.05
N LEU A 8 -0.05 -2.01 -6.89
CA LEU A 8 1.29 -2.57 -6.96
C LEU A 8 1.90 -2.26 -8.33
N ASP A 9 2.93 -1.44 -8.32
CA ASP A 9 3.62 -0.98 -9.51
C ASP A 9 4.86 -1.85 -9.78
N ASP A 10 4.69 -2.84 -10.64
CA ASP A 10 5.73 -3.80 -11.02
C ASP A 10 6.36 -4.55 -9.84
N VAL A 11 5.55 -5.02 -8.91
CA VAL A 11 5.99 -5.95 -7.87
C VAL A 11 6.17 -7.32 -8.51
N GLN A 12 7.43 -7.66 -8.82
CA GLN A 12 7.76 -8.83 -9.64
C GLN A 12 8.19 -10.06 -8.85
N ASN A 13 8.59 -9.89 -7.59
CA ASN A 13 8.97 -11.02 -6.74
C ASN A 13 7.73 -11.78 -6.26
N PRO A 14 7.60 -13.09 -6.58
CA PRO A 14 6.43 -13.89 -6.18
C PRO A 14 6.20 -13.95 -4.68
N GLY A 15 7.26 -14.03 -3.88
CA GLY A 15 7.18 -14.05 -2.42
C GLY A 15 6.65 -12.74 -1.86
N ASN A 16 7.09 -11.60 -2.41
CA ASN A 16 6.58 -10.28 -2.02
C ASN A 16 5.10 -10.15 -2.36
N LEU A 17 4.69 -10.50 -3.57
CA LEU A 17 3.28 -10.44 -3.96
C LEU A 17 2.41 -11.30 -3.03
N GLY A 18 2.80 -12.54 -2.78
CA GLY A 18 2.05 -13.43 -1.89
C GLY A 18 1.94 -12.90 -0.47
N THR A 19 3.02 -12.33 0.07
CA THR A 19 3.02 -11.69 1.39
C THR A 19 2.12 -10.46 1.40
N ILE A 20 2.12 -9.64 0.36
CA ILE A 20 1.25 -8.47 0.24
C ILE A 20 -0.23 -8.89 0.18
N VAL A 21 -0.58 -9.93 -0.56
CA VAL A 21 -1.94 -10.48 -0.57
C VAL A 21 -2.38 -10.91 0.83
N ARG A 22 -1.50 -11.59 1.58
CA ARG A 22 -1.76 -11.97 2.97
C ARG A 22 -1.94 -10.76 3.89
N LEU A 23 -1.12 -9.71 3.72
CA LEU A 23 -1.26 -8.46 4.47
C LEU A 23 -2.59 -7.75 4.15
N ALA A 24 -2.99 -7.72 2.88
CA ALA A 24 -4.26 -7.16 2.46
C ALA A 24 -5.44 -7.83 3.18
N ASP A 25 -5.47 -9.17 3.18
CA ASP A 25 -6.47 -9.95 3.93
C ASP A 25 -6.48 -9.60 5.42
N TRP A 26 -5.30 -9.57 6.05
CA TRP A 26 -5.17 -9.25 7.47
C TRP A 26 -5.71 -7.87 7.83
N PHE A 27 -5.44 -6.88 6.99
CA PHE A 27 -5.89 -5.50 7.20
C PHE A 27 -7.26 -5.18 6.57
N GLY A 28 -8.02 -6.19 6.12
CA GLY A 28 -9.35 -6.01 5.56
C GLY A 28 -9.37 -5.19 4.28
N ILE A 29 -8.34 -5.33 3.44
CA ILE A 29 -8.25 -4.76 2.10
C ILE A 29 -8.64 -5.85 1.12
N THR A 30 -9.75 -5.67 0.42
CA THR A 30 -10.34 -6.72 -0.42
C THR A 30 -9.85 -6.68 -1.86
N ASP A 31 -9.23 -5.58 -2.28
CA ASP A 31 -8.84 -5.38 -3.67
C ASP A 31 -7.39 -4.91 -3.78
N ILE A 32 -6.63 -5.61 -4.62
CA ILE A 32 -5.29 -5.24 -5.04
C ILE A 32 -5.33 -5.02 -6.56
N VAL A 33 -4.76 -3.90 -7.02
CA VAL A 33 -4.63 -3.57 -8.44
C VAL A 33 -3.15 -3.61 -8.80
N CYS A 34 -2.77 -4.51 -9.68
CA CYS A 34 -1.40 -4.70 -10.14
C CYS A 34 -1.20 -4.13 -11.55
N SER A 35 -0.03 -3.58 -11.82
CA SER A 35 0.44 -3.38 -13.18
C SER A 35 0.60 -4.73 -13.90
N GLU A 36 0.54 -4.71 -15.23
CA GLU A 36 0.64 -5.91 -16.06
C GLU A 36 1.99 -6.65 -15.92
N ALA A 37 3.05 -5.92 -15.59
CA ALA A 37 4.38 -6.49 -15.37
C ALA A 37 4.60 -7.05 -13.96
N SER A 38 3.63 -6.94 -13.06
CA SER A 38 3.69 -7.56 -11.72
C SER A 38 3.64 -9.09 -11.82
N ALA A 39 4.14 -9.78 -10.77
CA ALA A 39 4.07 -11.24 -10.70
C ALA A 39 2.63 -11.74 -10.82
N ASP A 40 2.47 -12.92 -11.42
CA ASP A 40 1.16 -13.57 -11.55
C ASP A 40 0.70 -14.11 -10.19
N CYS A 41 -0.46 -13.66 -9.73
CA CYS A 41 -1.03 -14.10 -8.44
C CYS A 41 -1.38 -15.60 -8.40
N PHE A 42 -1.53 -16.25 -9.55
CA PHE A 42 -1.75 -17.70 -9.64
C PHE A 42 -0.46 -18.52 -9.81
N ASN A 43 0.69 -17.87 -9.87
CA ASN A 43 1.96 -18.58 -9.77
C ASN A 43 1.98 -19.39 -8.46
N PRO A 44 2.36 -20.71 -8.50
CA PRO A 44 2.34 -21.56 -7.31
C PRO A 44 3.11 -21.00 -6.10
N LYS A 45 4.21 -20.30 -6.34
CA LYS A 45 4.98 -19.65 -5.27
C LYS A 45 4.19 -18.48 -4.63
N VAL A 46 3.43 -17.74 -5.41
CA VAL A 46 2.55 -16.68 -4.90
C VAL A 46 1.42 -17.30 -4.10
N VAL A 47 0.70 -18.26 -4.67
CA VAL A 47 -0.43 -18.94 -3.99
C VAL A 47 0.01 -19.52 -2.66
N GLN A 48 1.16 -20.19 -2.60
CA GLN A 48 1.72 -20.72 -1.36
C GLN A 48 2.00 -19.63 -0.33
N ALA A 49 2.60 -18.52 -0.75
CA ALA A 49 2.95 -17.41 0.13
C ALA A 49 1.72 -16.66 0.68
N THR A 50 0.56 -16.75 0.02
CA THR A 50 -0.68 -16.11 0.50
C THR A 50 -1.29 -16.80 1.71
N MET A 51 -0.92 -18.04 2.00
CA MET A 51 -1.49 -18.82 3.11
C MET A 51 -3.03 -18.86 3.09
N GLY A 52 -3.61 -19.01 1.90
CA GLY A 52 -5.06 -19.05 1.68
C GLY A 52 -5.75 -17.68 1.51
N ALA A 53 -5.05 -16.58 1.68
CA ALA A 53 -5.62 -15.24 1.52
C ALA A 53 -6.10 -14.96 0.09
N ILE A 54 -5.53 -15.64 -0.91
CA ILE A 54 -5.93 -15.52 -2.32
C ILE A 54 -7.43 -15.82 -2.56
N LEU A 55 -8.09 -16.51 -1.66
CA LEU A 55 -9.52 -16.80 -1.75
C LEU A 55 -10.40 -15.63 -1.25
N ARG A 56 -9.82 -14.66 -0.55
CA ARG A 56 -10.54 -13.54 0.08
C ARG A 56 -10.15 -12.17 -0.47
N VAL A 57 -9.03 -12.08 -1.18
CA VAL A 57 -8.52 -10.86 -1.79
C VAL A 57 -8.59 -10.99 -3.31
N ARG A 58 -9.19 -10.00 -3.97
CA ARG A 58 -9.25 -9.93 -5.42
C ARG A 58 -8.01 -9.22 -5.94
N VAL A 59 -7.31 -9.86 -6.86
CA VAL A 59 -6.14 -9.28 -7.52
C VAL A 59 -6.50 -8.98 -8.98
N HIS A 60 -6.38 -7.71 -9.35
CA HIS A 60 -6.70 -7.20 -10.67
C HIS A 60 -5.42 -6.77 -11.40
N TYR A 61 -5.32 -7.03 -12.68
CA TYR A 61 -4.21 -6.59 -13.53
C TYR A 61 -4.72 -5.60 -14.57
N THR A 62 -4.03 -4.45 -14.71
CA THR A 62 -4.46 -3.40 -15.64
C THR A 62 -3.31 -2.44 -15.97
N ASP A 63 -3.55 -1.53 -16.93
CA ASP A 63 -2.75 -0.30 -17.06
C ASP A 63 -2.86 0.52 -15.76
N LEU A 64 -1.87 0.33 -14.88
CA LEU A 64 -1.89 0.93 -13.56
C LEU A 64 -1.84 2.46 -13.62
N GLY A 65 -1.02 3.03 -14.50
CA GLY A 65 -0.91 4.48 -14.66
C GLY A 65 -2.24 5.12 -15.04
N GLY A 66 -2.95 4.53 -16.00
CA GLY A 66 -4.29 4.96 -16.40
C GLY A 66 -5.33 4.80 -15.30
N PHE A 67 -5.28 3.69 -14.55
CA PHE A 67 -6.15 3.47 -13.39
C PHE A 67 -5.96 4.54 -12.31
N LEU A 68 -4.72 4.78 -11.91
CA LEU A 68 -4.37 5.75 -10.86
C LEU A 68 -4.75 7.19 -11.28
N ARG A 69 -4.55 7.54 -12.55
CA ARG A 69 -4.92 8.85 -13.08
C ARG A 69 -6.42 9.08 -12.98
N ARG A 70 -7.23 8.12 -13.44
CA ARG A 70 -8.70 8.20 -13.31
C ARG A 70 -9.15 8.34 -11.86
N ALA A 71 -8.49 7.65 -10.94
CA ALA A 71 -8.79 7.76 -9.52
C ALA A 71 -8.45 9.15 -8.96
N ALA A 72 -7.28 9.69 -9.30
CA ALA A 72 -6.87 11.03 -8.89
C ALA A 72 -7.80 12.11 -9.48
N ASP A 73 -8.16 12.00 -10.75
CA ASP A 73 -9.09 12.92 -11.43
C ASP A 73 -10.49 12.87 -10.81
N ALA A 74 -10.90 11.72 -10.28
CA ALA A 74 -12.14 11.55 -9.52
C ALA A 74 -12.04 12.05 -8.06
N GLY A 75 -10.91 12.63 -7.67
CA GLY A 75 -10.68 13.18 -6.32
C GLY A 75 -10.39 12.14 -5.24
N LEU A 76 -10.07 10.89 -5.61
CA LEU A 76 -9.65 9.88 -4.65
C LEU A 76 -8.20 10.14 -4.21
N PRO A 77 -7.89 10.05 -2.91
CA PRO A 77 -6.50 10.13 -2.45
C PRO A 77 -5.66 8.98 -3.04
N VAL A 78 -4.55 9.33 -3.69
CA VAL A 78 -3.52 8.40 -4.16
C VAL A 78 -2.27 8.63 -3.33
N CYS A 79 -2.02 7.74 -2.37
CA CYS A 79 -0.89 7.81 -1.45
C CYS A 79 0.23 6.91 -1.97
N GLY A 80 1.37 7.48 -2.31
CA GLY A 80 2.55 6.73 -2.70
C GLY A 80 3.62 6.74 -1.61
N THR A 81 4.40 5.66 -1.52
CA THR A 81 5.55 5.57 -0.60
C THR A 81 6.83 5.95 -1.32
N PHE A 82 7.59 6.85 -0.71
CA PHE A 82 8.85 7.38 -1.23
C PHE A 82 9.93 7.36 -0.14
N LEU A 83 11.17 7.61 -0.56
CA LEU A 83 12.29 7.80 0.39
C LEU A 83 12.26 9.18 1.07
N GLU A 84 11.39 10.07 0.60
CA GLU A 84 11.14 11.40 1.14
C GLU A 84 9.65 11.73 1.07
N GLY A 85 9.17 12.63 1.87
CA GLY A 85 7.77 13.05 1.88
C GLY A 85 7.28 13.33 3.29
N GLU A 86 5.97 13.22 3.47
CA GLU A 86 5.33 13.38 4.77
C GLU A 86 5.56 12.14 5.64
N ASN A 87 6.07 12.34 6.86
CA ASN A 87 6.25 11.24 7.80
C ASN A 87 4.91 10.58 8.09
N ILE A 88 4.81 9.28 7.77
CA ILE A 88 3.56 8.53 7.86
C ILE A 88 2.94 8.56 9.27
N TYR A 89 3.77 8.62 10.31
CA TYR A 89 3.30 8.60 11.70
C TYR A 89 2.72 9.94 12.17
N GLY A 90 3.09 11.04 11.51
CA GLY A 90 2.56 12.39 11.76
C GLY A 90 1.46 12.80 10.78
N ALA A 91 1.31 12.08 9.69
CA ALA A 91 0.35 12.37 8.64
C ALA A 91 -1.08 12.05 9.08
N SER A 92 -2.04 12.89 8.68
CA SER A 92 -3.47 12.53 8.77
C SER A 92 -3.85 11.68 7.57
N LEU A 93 -3.95 10.37 7.74
CA LEU A 93 -4.18 9.42 6.65
C LEU A 93 -5.69 9.30 6.32
N PRO A 94 -6.06 9.19 5.04
CA PRO A 94 -7.46 9.01 4.65
C PRO A 94 -7.94 7.60 4.99
N GLU A 95 -9.21 7.47 5.38
CA GLU A 95 -9.84 6.16 5.63
C GLU A 95 -10.07 5.35 4.35
N ALA A 96 -10.12 6.03 3.20
CA ALA A 96 -10.37 5.44 1.89
C ALA A 96 -9.47 6.09 0.84
N GLY A 97 -9.10 5.33 -0.18
CA GLY A 97 -8.24 5.77 -1.26
C GLY A 97 -7.34 4.65 -1.75
N ILE A 98 -6.28 5.00 -2.44
CA ILE A 98 -5.33 4.06 -3.01
C ILE A 98 -3.97 4.26 -2.36
N VAL A 99 -3.35 3.16 -1.92
CA VAL A 99 -1.95 3.12 -1.49
C VAL A 99 -1.14 2.44 -2.57
N VAL A 100 -0.18 3.15 -3.13
CA VAL A 100 0.68 2.66 -4.22
C VAL A 100 2.03 2.25 -3.66
N MET A 101 2.41 1.01 -3.92
CA MET A 101 3.71 0.43 -3.58
C MET A 101 4.50 0.17 -4.86
N GLY A 102 5.77 0.53 -4.86
CA GLY A 102 6.62 0.44 -6.04
C GLY A 102 7.39 -0.87 -6.17
N ASN A 103 8.07 -1.01 -7.31
CA ASN A 103 8.98 -2.10 -7.59
C ASN A 103 10.11 -2.19 -6.55
N GLU A 104 10.57 -3.41 -6.28
CA GLU A 104 11.57 -3.72 -5.24
C GLU A 104 12.92 -2.99 -5.45
N GLY A 105 13.30 -2.74 -6.70
CA GLY A 105 14.58 -2.11 -7.03
C GLY A 105 14.45 -0.66 -7.51
N ARG A 106 13.35 -0.34 -8.22
CA ARG A 106 13.18 0.95 -8.92
C ARG A 106 12.22 1.92 -8.22
N GLY A 107 11.44 1.42 -7.25
CA GLY A 107 10.37 2.21 -6.66
C GLY A 107 9.18 2.40 -7.62
N LEU A 108 8.48 3.51 -7.50
CA LEU A 108 7.36 3.84 -8.38
C LEU A 108 7.87 4.25 -9.77
N SER A 109 7.16 3.79 -10.81
CA SER A 109 7.36 4.29 -12.18
C SER A 109 6.98 5.78 -12.28
N ASP A 110 7.52 6.47 -13.30
CA ASP A 110 7.18 7.88 -13.53
C ASP A 110 5.67 8.07 -13.75
N ALA A 111 5.03 7.14 -14.45
CA ALA A 111 3.60 7.18 -14.71
C ALA A 111 2.77 7.07 -13.42
N ALA A 112 3.15 6.18 -12.49
CA ALA A 112 2.49 6.05 -11.21
C ALA A 112 2.81 7.24 -10.29
N ALA A 113 4.08 7.66 -10.21
CA ALA A 113 4.52 8.77 -9.38
C ALA A 113 3.81 10.10 -9.75
N ALA A 114 3.56 10.32 -11.04
CA ALA A 114 2.85 11.51 -11.53
C ALA A 114 1.39 11.60 -11.07
N THR A 115 0.79 10.51 -10.63
CA THR A 115 -0.61 10.45 -10.14
C THR A 115 -0.73 10.58 -8.62
N VAL A 116 0.39 10.48 -7.91
CA VAL A 116 0.40 10.53 -6.45
C VAL A 116 -0.01 11.91 -5.96
N THR A 117 -1.07 11.96 -5.15
CA THR A 117 -1.56 13.18 -4.51
C THR A 117 -0.96 13.41 -3.13
N ARG A 118 -0.43 12.34 -2.50
CA ARG A 118 0.23 12.40 -1.20
C ARG A 118 1.45 11.49 -1.17
N LYS A 119 2.63 12.09 -0.98
CA LYS A 119 3.88 11.35 -0.78
C LYS A 119 4.07 11.03 0.69
N LEU A 120 4.15 9.75 1.03
CA LEU A 120 4.37 9.26 2.37
C LEU A 120 5.79 8.71 2.52
N PHE A 121 6.33 8.85 3.69
CA PHE A 121 7.69 8.42 4.04
C PHE A 121 7.69 7.63 5.34
N ILE A 122 8.34 6.47 5.34
CA ILE A 122 8.60 5.68 6.54
C ILE A 122 10.00 6.07 7.05
N PRO A 123 10.11 6.80 8.17
CA PRO A 123 11.41 7.28 8.63
C PRO A 123 12.29 6.13 9.14
N PRO A 124 13.60 6.12 8.83
CA PRO A 124 14.56 5.25 9.49
C PRO A 124 14.82 5.71 10.94
N TYR A 125 15.48 4.89 11.71
CA TYR A 125 15.94 5.27 13.03
C TYR A 125 17.44 4.98 13.23
N PRO A 126 18.21 5.96 13.71
CA PRO A 126 17.87 7.40 13.81
C PRO A 126 17.64 8.02 12.42
N ALA A 127 16.98 9.18 12.38
CA ALA A 127 16.53 9.80 11.12
C ALA A 127 17.67 10.16 10.13
N ASP A 128 18.89 10.33 10.63
CA ASP A 128 20.10 10.63 9.86
C ASP A 128 20.90 9.37 9.48
N ARG A 129 20.37 8.19 9.77
CA ARG A 129 21.07 6.92 9.51
C ARG A 129 21.36 6.73 8.03
N ARG A 130 22.63 6.54 7.72
CA ARG A 130 23.09 6.01 6.43
C ARG A 130 23.12 4.49 6.53
N GLY A 131 22.25 3.81 5.84
CA GLY A 131 22.11 2.35 5.88
C GLY A 131 21.47 1.82 4.61
N SER A 132 20.58 0.86 4.75
CA SER A 132 19.79 0.34 3.61
C SER A 132 19.07 1.47 2.90
N GLU A 133 19.13 1.48 1.57
CA GLU A 133 18.51 2.53 0.75
C GLU A 133 16.98 2.47 0.78
N SER A 134 16.40 1.27 1.02
CA SER A 134 14.96 1.05 1.08
C SER A 134 14.60 -0.16 1.95
N LEU A 135 13.34 -0.22 2.37
CA LEU A 135 12.75 -1.41 2.97
C LEU A 135 12.28 -2.38 1.88
N ASN A 136 12.26 -3.68 2.21
CA ASN A 136 11.54 -4.66 1.40
C ASN A 136 10.09 -4.20 1.20
N VAL A 137 9.56 -4.31 -0.03
CA VAL A 137 8.23 -3.76 -0.37
C VAL A 137 7.10 -4.41 0.43
N ALA A 138 7.16 -5.69 0.73
CA ALA A 138 6.14 -6.35 1.55
C ALA A 138 6.18 -5.87 3.01
N MET A 139 7.38 -5.66 3.55
CA MET A 139 7.55 -5.09 4.89
C MET A 139 7.03 -3.66 4.96
N ALA A 140 7.40 -2.83 3.98
CA ALA A 140 6.88 -1.46 3.87
C ALA A 140 5.35 -1.44 3.77
N THR A 141 4.76 -2.34 2.95
CA THR A 141 3.31 -2.48 2.83
C THR A 141 2.65 -2.80 4.18
N GLY A 142 3.24 -3.70 4.95
CA GLY A 142 2.74 -4.05 6.29
C GLY A 142 2.71 -2.84 7.23
N ILE A 143 3.80 -2.05 7.26
CA ILE A 143 3.90 -0.84 8.08
C ILE A 143 2.85 0.19 7.67
N VAL A 144 2.72 0.45 6.36
CA VAL A 144 1.76 1.41 5.81
C VAL A 144 0.34 0.99 6.14
N CYS A 145 -0.04 -0.25 5.83
CA CYS A 145 -1.39 -0.76 6.12
C CYS A 145 -1.72 -0.71 7.62
N ALA A 146 -0.76 -1.07 8.48
CA ALA A 146 -0.94 -1.01 9.93
C ALA A 146 -1.24 0.42 10.40
N GLU A 147 -0.51 1.42 9.89
CA GLU A 147 -0.72 2.81 10.28
C GLU A 147 -2.06 3.37 9.75
N PHE A 148 -2.43 3.06 8.50
CA PHE A 148 -3.74 3.43 7.96
C PHE A 148 -4.88 2.86 8.82
N ARG A 149 -4.78 1.59 9.22
CA ARG A 149 -5.82 0.95 10.04
C ARG A 149 -5.81 1.41 11.49
N ARG A 150 -4.63 1.69 12.06
CA ARG A 150 -4.52 2.29 13.39
C ARG A 150 -5.28 3.61 13.45
N GLN A 151 -5.08 4.49 12.48
CA GLN A 151 -5.75 5.78 12.45
C GLN A 151 -7.26 5.63 12.21
N ALA A 152 -7.69 4.78 11.28
CA ALA A 152 -9.10 4.52 11.00
C ALA A 152 -9.83 3.90 12.21
N GLY A 153 -9.16 3.03 12.98
CA GLY A 153 -9.74 2.37 14.15
C GLY A 153 -9.80 3.24 15.41
N THR A 154 -8.95 4.26 15.51
CA THR A 154 -8.85 5.13 16.69
C THR A 154 -9.51 6.50 16.52
N GLY A 155 -10.08 6.79 15.34
CA GLY A 155 -10.69 8.09 15.07
C GLY A 155 -9.69 9.25 15.13
N GLY A 156 -8.50 9.08 14.57
CA GLY A 156 -7.43 10.09 14.56
C GLY A 156 -6.83 10.40 15.95
N PRO A 157 -5.71 11.12 16.02
CA PRO A 157 -5.17 11.58 17.29
C PRO A 157 -6.13 12.62 17.91
N GLY A 158 -7.07 12.18 18.74
CA GLY A 158 -7.96 13.09 19.49
C GLY A 158 -9.35 12.61 19.84
N GLN A 159 -9.84 11.48 19.33
CA GLN A 159 -11.13 10.95 19.77
C GLN A 159 -10.95 9.77 20.74
N ALA A 160 -10.78 10.10 22.01
CA ALA A 160 -10.98 9.15 23.09
C ALA A 160 -12.43 8.61 23.00
N ARG A 161 -12.60 7.28 22.97
CA ARG A 161 -13.90 6.63 23.08
C ARG A 161 -14.61 7.19 24.31
N ARG A 162 -15.64 8.01 24.14
CA ARG A 162 -16.59 8.26 25.22
C ARG A 162 -17.30 6.93 25.50
N GLY A 163 -16.97 6.35 26.64
CA GLY A 163 -17.59 5.14 27.11
C GLY A 163 -19.11 5.29 27.16
N LYS A 164 -19.83 4.36 26.55
CA LYS A 164 -21.24 4.15 26.88
C LYS A 164 -21.27 3.38 28.19
N LYS A 165 -21.79 4.05 29.19
CA LYS A 165 -22.34 3.38 30.41
C LYS A 165 -23.62 2.64 30.03
#